data_113c95ac053d700cb8cf268f2a14cd84
#
_entry.id   113c95ac053d700cb8cf268f2a14cd84
#
_cell.length_a   1.000
_cell.length_b   1.000
_cell.length_c   1.000
_cell.angle_alpha   90.00
_cell.angle_beta   90.00
_cell.angle_gamma   90.00
#
_symmetry.space_group_name_H-M   'P 1'
#
loop_
_entity.id
_entity.type
_entity.pdbx_description
1 polymer ?
#
loop_
_entity_poly.entity_id
_entity_poly.type
_entity_poly.pdbx_seq_one_letter_code
_entity_poly.pdbx_strand_id
1 'polypeptide(L)'
;MQKYDMILSLTSWKGRIYDPSFLVVLLSMLKQNTTAKYKVVLVLSEDEFPKKEEELPQKLVELDKVCDYFEILWTKENTRAYKKYFPTRRKYPDENIVPLDDDSPLHSNFVEVFKSTLEKFPDRMIIGTNRFIGNKSPTIVHVRFGCACFRPNSLYPNLDEFFGRNYFHEHDDEFFVLLSVLNGTKSVLLNAWELIDIDKYQQNAKLTRVTHMDYRNLGALWDRCFREHPELAEIYNRNKNISNA
;
A
#
# COMPACT_ATOMS: atom_id res chain seq x y z
N MET A 1 15.75 -5.44 15.60
CA MET A 1 14.91 -6.58 16.09
C MET A 1 13.46 -6.23 15.86
N GLN A 2 12.76 -7.03 15.09
CA GLN A 2 11.35 -6.81 14.70
C GLN A 2 10.48 -6.68 15.96
N LYS A 3 9.74 -5.57 16.05
CA LYS A 3 8.84 -5.28 17.19
C LYS A 3 7.41 -5.75 16.92
N TYR A 4 7.00 -5.71 15.63
CA TYR A 4 5.69 -6.10 15.15
C TYR A 4 5.84 -7.15 14.06
N ASP A 5 4.92 -8.10 14.00
CA ASP A 5 4.84 -9.07 12.91
C ASP A 5 4.39 -8.38 11.60
N MET A 6 3.58 -7.30 11.74
CA MET A 6 3.00 -6.58 10.62
C MET A 6 2.63 -5.13 10.99
N ILE A 7 2.85 -4.22 10.04
CA ILE A 7 2.33 -2.86 10.09
C ILE A 7 1.25 -2.72 9.00
N LEU A 8 0.02 -2.41 9.40
CA LEU A 8 -1.03 -1.98 8.49
C LEU A 8 -0.88 -0.47 8.29
N SER A 9 -0.52 -0.05 7.10
CA SER A 9 -0.23 1.35 6.83
C SER A 9 -1.20 1.94 5.81
N LEU A 10 -1.87 3.01 6.18
CA LEU A 10 -2.81 3.70 5.30
C LEU A 10 -2.50 5.20 5.25
N THR A 11 -3.00 5.84 4.21
CA THR A 11 -3.04 7.30 4.12
C THR A 11 -4.44 7.75 3.80
N SER A 12 -4.80 8.94 4.21
CA SER A 12 -6.09 9.56 3.87
C SER A 12 -5.88 11.04 3.53
N TRP A 13 -6.92 11.70 3.12
CA TRP A 13 -6.91 13.10 2.74
C TRP A 13 -8.04 13.86 3.46
N LYS A 14 -7.94 15.19 3.47
CA LYS A 14 -8.81 16.05 4.26
C LYS A 14 -10.31 15.84 4.00
N GLY A 15 -10.68 15.55 2.75
CA GLY A 15 -12.08 15.31 2.38
C GLY A 15 -12.63 13.96 2.87
N ARG A 16 -11.78 12.96 3.10
CA ARG A 16 -12.21 11.63 3.55
C ARG A 16 -12.09 11.43 5.06
N ILE A 17 -11.11 12.02 5.69
CA ILE A 17 -10.85 11.79 7.12
C ILE A 17 -12.04 12.16 8.03
N TYR A 18 -12.92 13.05 7.54
CA TYR A 18 -14.16 13.43 8.21
C TYR A 18 -15.38 12.62 7.78
N ASP A 19 -15.23 11.75 6.76
CA ASP A 19 -16.32 10.88 6.31
C ASP A 19 -16.51 9.73 7.31
N PRO A 20 -17.73 9.44 7.76
CA PRO A 20 -18.01 8.31 8.66
C PRO A 20 -17.50 6.97 8.15
N SER A 21 -17.45 6.77 6.83
CA SER A 21 -16.93 5.54 6.23
C SER A 21 -15.44 5.31 6.54
N PHE A 22 -14.65 6.37 6.67
CA PHE A 22 -13.25 6.27 7.09
C PHE A 22 -13.09 5.61 8.46
N LEU A 23 -13.94 5.97 9.43
CA LEU A 23 -13.92 5.33 10.75
C LEU A 23 -14.26 3.84 10.69
N VAL A 24 -15.16 3.44 9.78
CA VAL A 24 -15.49 2.01 9.59
C VAL A 24 -14.27 1.25 9.07
N VAL A 25 -13.56 1.81 8.09
CA VAL A 25 -12.31 1.23 7.57
C VAL A 25 -11.26 1.14 8.66
N LEU A 26 -11.00 2.22 9.38
CA LEU A 26 -10.01 2.26 10.46
C LEU A 26 -10.35 1.25 11.57
N LEU A 27 -11.62 1.17 11.99
CA LEU A 27 -12.06 0.22 13.00
C LEU A 27 -11.91 -1.23 12.53
N SER A 28 -12.11 -1.52 11.24
CA SER A 28 -11.88 -2.86 10.69
C SER A 28 -10.41 -3.27 10.78
N MET A 29 -9.48 -2.32 10.59
CA MET A 29 -8.04 -2.55 10.75
C MET A 29 -7.64 -2.75 12.22
N LEU A 30 -8.28 -2.02 13.15
CA LEU A 30 -7.99 -2.11 14.58
C LEU A 30 -8.61 -3.33 15.27
N LYS A 31 -9.66 -3.93 14.70
CA LYS A 31 -10.38 -5.06 15.29
C LYS A 31 -10.09 -6.37 14.55
N GLN A 32 -8.82 -6.73 14.50
CA GLN A 32 -8.41 -7.98 13.88
C GLN A 32 -8.42 -9.13 14.87
N ASN A 33 -8.94 -10.28 14.46
CA ASN A 33 -8.88 -11.53 15.21
C ASN A 33 -7.59 -12.27 14.85
N THR A 34 -6.53 -12.02 15.62
CA THR A 34 -5.19 -12.53 15.30
C THR A 34 -4.34 -12.68 16.57
N THR A 35 -3.38 -13.59 16.49
CA THR A 35 -2.29 -13.72 17.48
C THR A 35 -1.07 -12.88 17.13
N ALA A 36 -1.04 -12.26 15.96
CA ALA A 36 0.06 -11.41 15.52
C ALA A 36 0.15 -10.12 16.34
N LYS A 37 1.37 -9.68 16.59
CA LYS A 37 1.63 -8.32 17.06
C LYS A 37 1.61 -7.39 15.85
N TYR A 38 0.56 -6.63 15.68
CA TYR A 38 0.46 -5.68 14.58
C TYR A 38 0.24 -4.25 15.07
N LYS A 39 0.48 -3.30 14.19
CA LYS A 39 0.22 -1.89 14.43
C LYS A 39 -0.46 -1.27 13.20
N VAL A 40 -1.37 -0.34 13.43
CA VAL A 40 -2.01 0.47 12.38
C VAL A 40 -1.35 1.83 12.36
N VAL A 41 -0.86 2.28 11.22
CA VAL A 41 -0.21 3.57 11.02
C VAL A 41 -0.98 4.37 9.99
N LEU A 42 -1.55 5.49 10.41
CA LEU A 42 -2.18 6.48 9.54
C LEU A 42 -1.17 7.55 9.17
N VAL A 43 -0.76 7.58 7.91
CA VAL A 43 0.23 8.57 7.42
C VAL A 43 -0.48 9.78 6.84
N LEU A 44 -0.23 10.96 7.40
CA LEU A 44 -0.76 12.24 6.96
C LEU A 44 0.36 13.21 6.61
N SER A 45 0.07 14.22 5.79
CA SER A 45 1.07 15.23 5.39
C SER A 45 0.78 16.59 5.99
N GLU A 46 1.85 17.27 6.41
CA GLU A 46 1.80 18.64 6.93
C GLU A 46 1.34 19.66 5.86
N ASP A 47 1.64 19.39 4.58
CA ASP A 47 1.13 20.20 3.46
C ASP A 47 -0.40 20.24 3.40
N GLU A 48 -1.05 19.12 3.71
CA GLU A 48 -2.51 19.02 3.67
C GLU A 48 -3.17 19.38 4.99
N PHE A 49 -2.46 19.15 6.10
CA PHE A 49 -2.89 19.43 7.47
C PHE A 49 -1.84 20.31 8.19
N PRO A 50 -1.72 21.61 7.83
CA PRO A 50 -0.65 22.46 8.37
C PRO A 50 -0.73 22.69 9.89
N LYS A 51 -1.90 22.52 10.49
CA LYS A 51 -2.08 22.57 11.95
C LYS A 51 -2.12 21.18 12.61
N LYS A 52 -1.80 20.12 11.86
CA LYS A 52 -1.72 18.73 12.35
C LYS A 52 -2.97 18.28 13.10
N GLU A 53 -2.80 17.88 14.36
CA GLU A 53 -3.87 17.33 15.21
C GLU A 53 -5.05 18.27 15.39
N GLU A 54 -4.84 19.61 15.30
CA GLU A 54 -5.92 20.60 15.39
C GLU A 54 -6.90 20.50 14.20
N GLU A 55 -6.44 19.94 13.08
CA GLU A 55 -7.24 19.74 11.88
C GLU A 55 -7.70 18.28 11.71
N LEU A 56 -7.77 17.51 12.78
CA LEU A 56 -8.24 16.14 12.76
C LEU A 56 -9.51 15.96 13.59
N PRO A 57 -10.35 14.96 13.27
CA PRO A 57 -11.43 14.56 14.16
C PRO A 57 -10.89 14.25 15.55
N GLN A 58 -11.48 14.85 16.59
CA GLN A 58 -11.01 14.70 17.98
C GLN A 58 -10.88 13.24 18.40
N LYS A 59 -11.82 12.38 18.00
CA LYS A 59 -11.77 10.93 18.28
C LYS A 59 -10.53 10.25 17.71
N LEU A 60 -10.02 10.72 16.58
CA LEU A 60 -8.81 10.18 15.96
C LEU A 60 -7.56 10.57 16.77
N VAL A 61 -7.50 11.82 17.21
CA VAL A 61 -6.43 12.32 18.08
C VAL A 61 -6.44 11.63 19.45
N GLU A 62 -7.60 11.40 20.01
CA GLU A 62 -7.76 10.65 21.26
C GLU A 62 -7.30 9.20 21.10
N LEU A 63 -7.66 8.56 19.99
CA LEU A 63 -7.25 7.20 19.68
C LEU A 63 -5.72 7.06 19.59
N ASP A 64 -5.04 8.00 18.93
CA ASP A 64 -3.58 8.05 18.84
C ASP A 64 -2.90 8.14 20.21
N LYS A 65 -3.52 8.83 21.16
CA LYS A 65 -2.97 8.99 22.51
C LYS A 65 -3.14 7.78 23.43
N VAL A 66 -4.19 6.97 23.21
CA VAL A 66 -4.58 5.91 24.16
C VAL A 66 -4.38 4.50 23.62
N CYS A 67 -4.14 4.34 22.31
CA CYS A 67 -4.07 3.05 21.65
C CYS A 67 -2.63 2.73 21.22
N ASP A 68 -1.95 1.86 21.94
CA ASP A 68 -0.55 1.48 21.68
C ASP A 68 -0.31 0.87 20.29
N TYR A 69 -1.33 0.32 19.66
CA TYR A 69 -1.25 -0.30 18.33
C TYR A 69 -1.87 0.57 17.21
N PHE A 70 -2.12 1.85 17.49
CA PHE A 70 -2.45 2.87 16.49
C PHE A 70 -1.44 4.01 16.57
N GLU A 71 -1.18 4.67 15.44
CA GLU A 71 -0.28 5.81 15.37
C GLU A 71 -0.63 6.70 14.18
N ILE A 72 -0.60 8.02 14.40
CA ILE A 72 -0.58 9.02 13.34
C ILE A 72 0.86 9.40 13.05
N LEU A 73 1.32 9.09 11.83
CA LEU A 73 2.66 9.42 11.36
C LEU A 73 2.61 10.62 10.42
N TRP A 74 3.31 11.68 10.77
CA TRP A 74 3.39 12.89 9.97
C TRP A 74 4.55 12.84 8.97
N THR A 75 4.29 13.26 7.74
CA THR A 75 5.31 13.53 6.71
C THR A 75 5.18 14.98 6.24
N LYS A 76 6.30 15.59 5.82
CA LYS A 76 6.28 16.99 5.38
C LYS A 76 5.45 17.15 4.12
N GLU A 77 5.78 16.40 3.09
CA GLU A 77 5.23 16.57 1.75
C GLU A 77 4.07 15.61 1.47
N ASN A 78 3.10 16.08 0.68
CA ASN A 78 2.01 15.24 0.22
C ASN A 78 2.40 14.45 -1.03
N THR A 79 2.98 13.27 -0.85
CA THR A 79 3.26 12.33 -1.93
C THR A 79 2.05 11.44 -2.28
N ARG A 80 0.84 11.85 -1.89
CA ARG A 80 -0.44 11.18 -2.17
C ARG A 80 -0.46 9.72 -1.70
N ALA A 81 -0.87 8.76 -2.57
CA ALA A 81 -0.97 7.35 -2.21
C ALA A 81 0.37 6.72 -1.78
N TYR A 82 1.49 7.24 -2.25
CA TYR A 82 2.83 6.75 -1.86
C TYR A 82 3.14 6.92 -0.36
N LYS A 83 2.48 7.87 0.32
CA LYS A 83 2.62 8.08 1.77
C LYS A 83 2.32 6.82 2.57
N LYS A 84 1.41 5.95 2.11
CA LYS A 84 1.06 4.72 2.83
C LYS A 84 2.21 3.71 2.96
N TYR A 85 3.32 3.87 2.25
CA TYR A 85 4.45 2.95 2.33
C TYR A 85 5.76 3.60 2.78
N PHE A 86 6.26 4.60 2.03
CA PHE A 86 7.65 5.07 2.21
C PHE A 86 7.94 5.68 3.59
N PRO A 87 7.11 6.58 4.15
CA PRO A 87 7.32 7.09 5.51
C PRO A 87 7.27 5.98 6.56
N THR A 88 6.35 5.03 6.40
CA THR A 88 6.21 3.88 7.29
C THR A 88 7.44 2.97 7.21
N ARG A 89 7.95 2.69 6.01
CA ARG A 89 9.17 1.90 5.82
C ARG A 89 10.40 2.58 6.43
N ARG A 90 10.53 3.89 6.34
CA ARG A 90 11.61 4.63 7.00
C ARG A 90 11.56 4.52 8.51
N LYS A 91 10.35 4.53 9.10
CA LYS A 91 10.17 4.41 10.56
C LYS A 91 10.27 2.97 11.06
N TYR A 92 9.81 2.02 10.27
CA TYR A 92 9.74 0.59 10.59
C TYR A 92 10.50 -0.25 9.54
N PRO A 93 11.85 -0.15 9.52
CA PRO A 93 12.65 -0.76 8.46
C PRO A 93 12.66 -2.30 8.50
N ASP A 94 12.44 -2.89 9.67
CA ASP A 94 12.55 -4.34 9.90
C ASP A 94 11.19 -5.07 9.85
N GLU A 95 10.08 -4.34 9.79
CA GLU A 95 8.73 -4.90 9.85
C GLU A 95 8.16 -5.23 8.46
N ASN A 96 7.24 -6.19 8.42
CA ASN A 96 6.41 -6.42 7.25
C ASN A 96 5.37 -5.29 7.14
N ILE A 97 5.24 -4.65 5.98
CA ILE A 97 4.31 -3.54 5.78
C ILE A 97 3.24 -3.94 4.78
N VAL A 98 1.98 -3.71 5.16
CA VAL A 98 0.81 -3.85 4.30
C VAL A 98 0.24 -2.44 4.06
N PRO A 99 0.52 -1.84 2.90
CA PRO A 99 -0.14 -0.59 2.51
C PRO A 99 -1.62 -0.86 2.21
N LEU A 100 -2.50 -0.01 2.70
CA LEU A 100 -3.94 -0.16 2.62
C LEU A 100 -4.61 1.13 2.13
N ASP A 101 -5.74 0.96 1.43
CA ASP A 101 -6.59 2.06 1.03
C ASP A 101 -7.53 2.47 2.17
N ASP A 102 -7.90 3.74 2.19
CA ASP A 102 -8.77 4.34 3.23
C ASP A 102 -10.28 4.17 2.95
N ASP A 103 -10.63 3.34 1.97
CA ASP A 103 -12.01 3.06 1.54
C ASP A 103 -12.36 1.57 1.48
N SER A 104 -11.47 0.70 1.93
CA SER A 104 -11.62 -0.74 1.83
C SER A 104 -11.55 -1.40 3.21
N PRO A 105 -12.69 -1.67 3.86
CA PRO A 105 -12.72 -2.35 5.15
C PRO A 105 -12.14 -3.76 5.04
N LEU A 106 -11.42 -4.18 6.07
CA LEU A 106 -10.81 -5.50 6.16
C LEU A 106 -11.73 -6.51 6.86
N HIS A 107 -11.67 -7.74 6.43
CA HIS A 107 -12.23 -8.85 7.19
C HIS A 107 -11.45 -9.07 8.50
N SER A 108 -12.13 -9.54 9.55
CA SER A 108 -11.54 -9.67 10.88
C SER A 108 -10.37 -10.64 11.01
N ASN A 109 -10.17 -11.54 10.04
CA ASN A 109 -9.05 -12.49 10.01
C ASN A 109 -7.95 -12.09 9.02
N PHE A 110 -7.99 -10.89 8.45
CA PHE A 110 -7.02 -10.43 7.45
C PHE A 110 -5.57 -10.57 7.92
N VAL A 111 -5.26 -10.04 9.10
CA VAL A 111 -3.89 -10.08 9.66
C VAL A 111 -3.43 -11.51 9.91
N GLU A 112 -4.30 -12.38 10.43
CA GLU A 112 -3.95 -13.79 10.72
C GLU A 112 -3.66 -14.59 9.44
N VAL A 113 -4.41 -14.34 8.37
CA VAL A 113 -4.18 -14.99 7.07
C VAL A 113 -2.85 -14.54 6.48
N PHE A 114 -2.53 -13.24 6.55
CA PHE A 114 -1.23 -12.73 6.08
C PHE A 114 -0.08 -13.27 6.93
N LYS A 115 -0.20 -13.32 8.26
CA LYS A 115 0.80 -13.91 9.15
C LYS A 115 1.09 -15.36 8.78
N SER A 116 0.05 -16.19 8.71
CA SER A 116 0.18 -17.62 8.36
C SER A 116 0.85 -17.82 6.99
N THR A 117 0.56 -16.93 6.03
CA THR A 117 1.16 -16.97 4.70
C THR A 117 2.64 -16.56 4.74
N LEU A 118 2.98 -15.54 5.53
CA LEU A 118 4.38 -15.12 5.74
C LEU A 118 5.22 -16.22 6.37
N GLU A 119 4.66 -16.96 7.31
CA GLU A 119 5.32 -18.10 7.97
C GLU A 119 5.53 -19.26 6.99
N LYS A 120 4.54 -19.53 6.14
CA LYS A 120 4.61 -20.59 5.12
C LYS A 120 5.59 -20.27 4.00
N PHE A 121 5.76 -19.00 3.64
CA PHE A 121 6.63 -18.55 2.54
C PHE A 121 7.62 -17.49 3.04
N PRO A 122 8.68 -17.87 3.78
CA PRO A 122 9.57 -16.94 4.47
C PRO A 122 10.44 -16.09 3.54
N ASP A 123 10.65 -16.53 2.29
CA ASP A 123 11.46 -15.85 1.27
C ASP A 123 10.63 -15.04 0.25
N ARG A 124 9.31 -14.94 0.43
CA ARG A 124 8.42 -14.30 -0.54
C ARG A 124 7.68 -13.11 0.06
N MET A 125 7.41 -12.10 -0.77
CA MET A 125 6.38 -11.13 -0.46
C MET A 125 5.00 -11.71 -0.80
N ILE A 126 3.95 -11.18 -0.18
CA ILE A 126 2.58 -11.64 -0.44
C ILE A 126 1.89 -10.64 -1.36
N ILE A 127 1.31 -11.14 -2.44
CA ILE A 127 0.36 -10.42 -3.28
C ILE A 127 -1.02 -10.93 -2.92
N GLY A 128 -1.81 -10.08 -2.28
CA GLY A 128 -3.12 -10.51 -1.80
C GLY A 128 -4.16 -10.63 -2.91
N THR A 129 -4.12 -9.76 -3.90
CA THR A 129 -5.03 -9.84 -5.05
C THR A 129 -4.32 -9.53 -6.34
N ASN A 130 -4.77 -10.21 -7.40
CA ASN A 130 -4.31 -10.06 -8.76
C ASN A 130 -5.45 -9.49 -9.61
N ARG A 131 -5.30 -8.33 -10.22
CA ARG A 131 -6.24 -7.86 -11.23
C ARG A 131 -5.53 -7.76 -12.57
N PHE A 132 -5.88 -8.61 -13.50
CA PHE A 132 -5.48 -8.45 -14.89
C PHE A 132 -6.18 -7.22 -15.47
N ILE A 133 -5.45 -6.16 -15.71
CA ILE A 133 -5.94 -5.01 -16.45
C ILE A 133 -5.52 -5.19 -17.90
N GLY A 134 -6.43 -5.78 -18.70
CA GLY A 134 -6.43 -5.71 -20.16
C GLY A 134 -5.24 -6.34 -20.90
N ASN A 135 -5.54 -6.96 -22.03
CA ASN A 135 -4.73 -7.77 -22.94
C ASN A 135 -3.51 -7.09 -23.62
N LYS A 136 -2.89 -6.06 -23.06
CA LYS A 136 -1.81 -5.32 -23.76
C LYS A 136 -0.41 -5.52 -23.22
N SER A 137 -0.24 -6.25 -22.11
CA SER A 137 1.09 -6.70 -21.69
C SER A 137 0.97 -8.05 -20.96
N PRO A 138 1.44 -9.15 -21.55
CA PRO A 138 1.38 -10.48 -20.92
C PRO A 138 2.38 -10.66 -19.78
N THR A 139 3.12 -9.63 -19.41
CA THR A 139 4.27 -9.72 -18.50
C THR A 139 4.14 -8.89 -17.22
N ILE A 140 3.07 -8.13 -17.05
CA ILE A 140 2.90 -7.28 -15.87
C ILE A 140 1.83 -7.90 -14.98
N VAL A 141 2.27 -8.43 -13.84
CA VAL A 141 1.36 -8.84 -12.75
C VAL A 141 0.92 -7.57 -12.03
N HIS A 142 -0.30 -7.14 -12.26
CA HIS A 142 -0.86 -5.98 -11.57
C HIS A 142 -1.17 -6.33 -10.12
N VAL A 143 -0.41 -5.76 -9.21
CA VAL A 143 -0.68 -5.82 -7.78
C VAL A 143 -1.69 -4.74 -7.44
N ARG A 144 -2.87 -5.11 -6.97
CA ARG A 144 -3.78 -4.14 -6.40
C ARG A 144 -3.37 -3.90 -4.95
N PHE A 145 -3.06 -2.65 -4.61
CA PHE A 145 -2.82 -2.24 -3.24
C PHE A 145 -4.07 -2.48 -2.39
N GLY A 146 -4.00 -2.79 -1.26
CA GLY A 146 -5.05 -3.24 -0.38
C GLY A 146 -4.79 -4.67 0.10
N CYS A 147 -3.89 -5.38 -0.58
CA CYS A 147 -3.59 -6.76 -0.26
C CYS A 147 -2.13 -7.17 -0.51
N ALA A 148 -1.19 -6.26 -0.67
CA ALA A 148 0.22 -6.62 -0.78
C ALA A 148 0.92 -6.51 0.58
N CYS A 149 1.75 -7.47 0.93
CA CYS A 149 2.61 -7.41 2.12
C CYS A 149 4.07 -7.43 1.69
N PHE A 150 4.75 -6.34 1.97
CA PHE A 150 6.15 -6.12 1.64
C PHE A 150 7.04 -6.44 2.84
N ARG A 151 7.88 -7.45 2.69
CA ARG A 151 8.94 -7.74 3.65
C ARG A 151 10.00 -6.64 3.68
N PRO A 152 10.82 -6.54 4.73
CA PRO A 152 12.05 -5.76 4.67
C PRO A 152 12.86 -6.13 3.42
N ASN A 153 13.41 -5.10 2.76
CA ASN A 153 14.25 -5.26 1.56
C ASN A 153 13.58 -5.98 0.36
N SER A 154 12.25 -6.02 0.30
CA SER A 154 11.52 -6.63 -0.84
C SER A 154 11.32 -5.69 -2.02
N LEU A 155 11.64 -4.42 -1.88
CA LEU A 155 11.54 -3.43 -2.95
C LEU A 155 12.91 -2.83 -3.28
N TYR A 156 13.10 -2.47 -4.54
CA TYR A 156 14.33 -1.86 -5.03
C TYR A 156 14.64 -0.55 -4.27
N PRO A 157 15.80 -0.43 -3.60
CA PRO A 157 16.03 0.62 -2.62
C PRO A 157 16.38 1.98 -3.20
N ASN A 158 16.75 2.05 -4.50
CA ASN A 158 17.31 3.26 -5.11
C ASN A 158 16.26 4.18 -5.75
N LEU A 159 14.98 3.82 -5.66
CA LEU A 159 13.87 4.65 -6.15
C LEU A 159 12.89 4.92 -5.01
N ASP A 160 12.45 6.17 -4.91
CA ASP A 160 11.59 6.65 -3.84
C ASP A 160 10.19 7.07 -4.33
N GLU A 161 9.40 7.60 -3.41
CA GLU A 161 8.05 8.10 -3.68
C GLU A 161 8.00 9.25 -4.69
N PHE A 162 9.05 10.05 -4.77
CA PHE A 162 9.11 11.18 -5.71
C PHE A 162 9.34 10.69 -7.14
N PHE A 163 10.20 9.68 -7.30
CA PHE A 163 10.35 9.00 -8.58
C PHE A 163 9.03 8.38 -9.02
N GLY A 164 8.37 7.63 -8.13
CA GLY A 164 7.07 7.01 -8.40
C GLY A 164 6.04 8.03 -8.85
N ARG A 165 5.92 9.13 -8.13
CA ARG A 165 4.99 10.21 -8.45
C ARG A 165 5.30 10.89 -9.78
N ASN A 166 6.57 11.05 -10.13
CA ASN A 166 6.97 11.68 -11.40
C ASN A 166 6.66 10.82 -12.62
N TYR A 167 6.88 9.50 -12.54
CA TYR A 167 6.72 8.59 -13.67
C TYR A 167 5.37 7.87 -13.71
N PHE A 168 4.80 7.56 -12.56
CA PHE A 168 3.58 6.76 -12.44
C PHE A 168 2.39 7.55 -11.87
N HIS A 169 2.56 8.84 -11.54
CA HIS A 169 1.52 9.73 -11.05
C HIS A 169 0.73 9.14 -9.87
N GLU A 170 -0.54 8.78 -10.08
CA GLU A 170 -1.43 8.19 -9.08
C GLU A 170 -1.40 6.65 -9.11
N HIS A 171 -0.61 6.04 -9.99
CA HIS A 171 -0.52 4.59 -10.16
C HIS A 171 0.56 3.99 -9.27
N ASP A 172 0.42 4.16 -7.97
CA ASP A 172 1.37 3.63 -6.99
C ASP A 172 1.48 2.09 -7.05
N ASP A 173 0.40 1.38 -7.36
CA ASP A 173 0.40 -0.06 -7.59
C ASP A 173 1.43 -0.48 -8.64
N GLU A 174 1.45 0.22 -9.78
CA GLU A 174 2.38 -0.06 -10.88
C GLU A 174 3.82 0.21 -10.48
N PHE A 175 4.05 1.26 -9.72
CA PHE A 175 5.37 1.59 -9.22
C PHE A 175 5.90 0.52 -8.27
N PHE A 176 5.07 -0.01 -7.39
CA PHE A 176 5.49 -1.08 -6.49
C PHE A 176 5.74 -2.40 -7.23
N VAL A 177 5.00 -2.68 -8.32
CA VAL A 177 5.34 -3.78 -9.23
C VAL A 177 6.74 -3.57 -9.81
N LEU A 178 7.03 -2.38 -10.35
CA LEU A 178 8.37 -2.05 -10.86
C LEU A 178 9.43 -2.31 -9.80
N LEU A 179 9.28 -1.75 -8.59
CA LEU A 179 10.25 -1.91 -7.51
C LEU A 179 10.47 -3.36 -7.12
N SER A 180 9.42 -4.17 -7.07
CA SER A 180 9.54 -5.59 -6.71
C SER A 180 10.29 -6.38 -7.79
N VAL A 181 10.01 -6.12 -9.06
CA VAL A 181 10.70 -6.78 -10.19
C VAL A 181 12.15 -6.32 -10.29
N LEU A 182 12.43 -5.02 -10.17
CA LEU A 182 13.81 -4.52 -10.15
C LEU A 182 14.63 -5.16 -9.04
N ASN A 183 14.03 -5.43 -7.90
CA ASN A 183 14.67 -6.10 -6.77
C ASN A 183 14.82 -7.62 -6.96
N GLY A 184 14.18 -8.22 -7.96
CA GLY A 184 14.15 -9.68 -8.16
C GLY A 184 13.40 -10.41 -7.05
N THR A 185 12.42 -9.75 -6.42
CA THR A 185 11.68 -10.30 -5.29
C THR A 185 10.70 -11.35 -5.74
N LYS A 186 10.78 -12.53 -5.14
CA LYS A 186 9.78 -13.59 -5.32
C LYS A 186 8.49 -13.23 -4.61
N SER A 187 7.37 -13.62 -5.19
CA SER A 187 6.05 -13.38 -4.63
C SER A 187 5.22 -14.66 -4.50
N VAL A 188 4.20 -14.61 -3.67
CA VAL A 188 3.14 -15.61 -3.60
C VAL A 188 1.79 -14.91 -3.71
N LEU A 189 0.92 -15.43 -4.56
CA LEU A 189 -0.44 -14.92 -4.71
C LEU A 189 -1.37 -15.58 -3.69
N LEU A 190 -2.03 -14.75 -2.88
CA LEU A 190 -2.93 -15.22 -1.82
C LEU A 190 -4.40 -15.31 -2.26
N ASN A 191 -4.81 -14.65 -3.32
CA ASN A 191 -6.21 -14.54 -3.74
C ASN A 191 -7.17 -14.07 -2.61
N ALA A 192 -6.83 -12.95 -2.00
CA ALA A 192 -7.46 -12.44 -0.78
C ALA A 192 -8.70 -11.56 -1.03
N TRP A 193 -9.43 -11.75 -2.13
CA TRP A 193 -10.64 -10.96 -2.44
C TRP A 193 -11.69 -11.03 -1.33
N GLU A 194 -11.81 -12.20 -0.69
CA GLU A 194 -12.75 -12.42 0.41
C GLU A 194 -12.34 -11.73 1.72
N LEU A 195 -11.10 -11.23 1.79
CA LEU A 195 -10.57 -10.57 2.99
C LEU A 195 -10.79 -9.05 2.98
N ILE A 196 -11.31 -8.50 1.88
CA ILE A 196 -11.60 -7.08 1.74
C ILE A 196 -13.03 -6.92 1.26
N ASP A 197 -13.85 -6.20 2.00
CA ASP A 197 -15.24 -5.91 1.66
C ASP A 197 -15.31 -4.71 0.69
N ILE A 198 -14.97 -4.96 -0.57
CA ILE A 198 -14.90 -3.92 -1.61
C ILE A 198 -16.29 -3.43 -2.02
N ASP A 199 -17.30 -4.29 -2.03
CA ASP A 199 -18.58 -3.98 -2.70
C ASP A 199 -19.51 -3.11 -1.86
N LYS A 200 -19.40 -3.18 -0.55
CA LYS A 200 -20.35 -2.54 0.36
C LYS A 200 -20.17 -1.02 0.52
N TYR A 201 -18.97 -0.51 0.28
CA TYR A 201 -18.61 0.88 0.57
C TYR A 201 -18.18 1.69 -0.67
N GLN A 202 -17.74 1.05 -1.75
CA GLN A 202 -17.39 1.75 -2.99
C GLN A 202 -18.60 2.47 -3.66
N GLN A 203 -19.83 2.03 -3.37
CA GLN A 203 -21.03 2.67 -3.92
C GLN A 203 -21.25 4.08 -3.38
N ASN A 204 -20.71 4.41 -2.22
CA ASN A 204 -20.85 5.73 -1.58
C ASN A 204 -19.60 6.63 -1.71
N ALA A 205 -18.49 6.11 -2.17
CA ALA A 205 -17.26 6.87 -2.31
C ALA A 205 -17.28 7.70 -3.60
N LYS A 206 -17.78 8.94 -3.52
CA LYS A 206 -17.73 9.94 -4.62
C LYS A 206 -16.32 10.15 -5.19
N LEU A 207 -15.28 9.71 -4.49
CA LEU A 207 -13.87 9.89 -4.84
C LEU A 207 -13.36 8.93 -5.89
N THR A 208 -13.83 7.69 -5.91
CA THR A 208 -13.50 6.74 -6.97
C THR A 208 -13.88 7.26 -8.36
N ARG A 209 -14.77 8.25 -8.45
CA ARG A 209 -15.16 8.88 -9.71
C ARG A 209 -14.32 10.10 -10.10
N VAL A 210 -13.64 10.73 -9.15
CA VAL A 210 -12.85 11.95 -9.41
C VAL A 210 -11.39 11.63 -9.76
N THR A 211 -10.88 10.50 -9.30
CA THR A 211 -9.52 10.01 -9.61
C THR A 211 -9.58 8.79 -10.54
N HIS A 212 -10.46 8.77 -11.52
CA HIS A 212 -10.43 7.70 -12.53
C HIS A 212 -9.07 7.70 -13.20
N MET A 213 -8.23 6.85 -12.71
CA MET A 213 -6.96 6.50 -13.30
C MET A 213 -7.23 6.10 -14.75
N ASP A 214 -6.66 6.83 -15.68
CA ASP A 214 -6.74 6.46 -17.08
C ASP A 214 -5.84 5.26 -17.36
N TYR A 215 -6.32 4.07 -17.03
CA TYR A 215 -5.62 2.81 -17.28
C TYR A 215 -5.22 2.60 -18.76
N ARG A 216 -5.79 3.42 -19.67
CA ARG A 216 -5.43 3.39 -21.09
C ARG A 216 -4.01 3.88 -21.35
N ASN A 217 -3.43 4.66 -20.42
CA ASN A 217 -2.11 5.25 -20.55
C ASN A 217 -1.01 4.55 -19.77
N LEU A 218 -1.30 3.45 -19.04
CA LEU A 218 -0.28 2.74 -18.25
C LEU A 218 0.94 2.33 -19.07
N GLY A 219 0.72 1.80 -20.27
CA GLY A 219 1.82 1.45 -21.18
C GLY A 219 2.73 2.63 -21.48
N ALA A 220 2.18 3.81 -21.70
CA ALA A 220 2.96 5.01 -21.98
C ALA A 220 3.80 5.47 -20.77
N LEU A 221 3.33 5.25 -19.53
CA LEU A 221 4.10 5.56 -18.33
C LEU A 221 5.33 4.65 -18.22
N TRP A 222 5.15 3.34 -18.45
CA TRP A 222 6.25 2.39 -18.47
C TRP A 222 7.25 2.69 -19.60
N ASP A 223 6.76 2.98 -20.80
CA ASP A 223 7.58 3.33 -21.97
C ASP A 223 8.38 4.61 -21.72
N ARG A 224 7.78 5.61 -21.08
CA ARG A 224 8.46 6.84 -20.68
C ARG A 224 9.56 6.54 -19.66
N CYS A 225 9.23 5.80 -18.60
CA CYS A 225 10.16 5.45 -17.56
C CYS A 225 11.38 4.70 -18.13
N PHE A 226 11.17 3.68 -18.93
CA PHE A 226 12.25 2.88 -19.50
C PHE A 226 13.03 3.57 -20.62
N ARG A 227 12.43 4.51 -21.34
CA ARG A 227 13.14 5.33 -22.32
C ARG A 227 14.09 6.33 -21.63
N GLU A 228 13.64 6.92 -20.53
CA GLU A 228 14.44 7.91 -19.78
C GLU A 228 15.44 7.25 -18.81
N HIS A 229 15.19 5.97 -18.44
CA HIS A 229 16.01 5.13 -17.55
C HIS A 229 16.27 3.76 -18.16
N PRO A 230 17.08 3.64 -19.21
CA PRO A 230 17.33 2.36 -19.90
C PRO A 230 17.98 1.30 -18.99
N GLU A 231 18.75 1.73 -17.99
CA GLU A 231 19.32 0.83 -16.98
C GLU A 231 18.24 0.11 -16.16
N LEU A 232 17.11 0.77 -15.89
CA LEU A 232 15.99 0.12 -15.20
C LEU A 232 15.30 -0.91 -16.10
N ALA A 233 15.20 -0.63 -17.40
CA ALA A 233 14.66 -1.58 -18.37
C ALA A 233 15.50 -2.85 -18.45
N GLU A 234 16.83 -2.72 -18.42
CA GLU A 234 17.76 -3.87 -18.42
C GLU A 234 17.58 -4.73 -17.17
N ILE A 235 17.55 -4.12 -15.98
CA ILE A 235 17.33 -4.82 -14.72
C ILE A 235 15.96 -5.50 -14.72
N TYR A 236 14.91 -4.80 -15.14
CA TYR A 236 13.55 -5.30 -15.23
C TYR A 236 13.47 -6.54 -16.12
N ASN A 237 14.03 -6.47 -17.35
CA ASN A 237 14.01 -7.56 -18.30
C ASN A 237 14.77 -8.82 -17.81
N ARG A 238 15.83 -8.62 -17.04
CA ARG A 238 16.57 -9.71 -16.40
C ARG A 238 15.76 -10.38 -15.29
N ASN A 239 15.03 -9.61 -14.50
CA ASN A 239 14.40 -10.09 -13.26
C ASN A 239 12.92 -10.47 -13.41
N LYS A 240 12.21 -10.02 -14.47
CA LYS A 240 10.76 -10.24 -14.63
C LYS A 240 10.31 -11.69 -14.56
N ASN A 241 11.18 -12.64 -14.92
CA ASN A 241 10.86 -14.06 -14.85
C ASN A 241 11.09 -14.64 -13.44
N ILE A 242 11.89 -14.00 -12.60
CA ILE A 242 12.18 -14.43 -11.23
C ILE A 242 10.98 -14.17 -10.33
N SER A 243 10.33 -13.02 -10.50
CA SER A 243 9.20 -12.60 -9.68
C SER A 243 7.95 -13.48 -9.89
N ASN A 244 7.87 -14.19 -10.99
CA ASN A 244 6.77 -15.08 -11.36
C ASN A 244 7.06 -16.58 -11.04
N ALA A 245 8.21 -16.89 -10.48
CA ALA A 245 8.61 -18.24 -10.09
C ALA A 245 8.30 -18.48 -8.60
#